data_6cddbedac286dccb612e11f82e047abf
#
_entry.id   6cddbedac286dccb612e11f82e047abf
#
_cell.length_a   1.000
_cell.length_b   1.000
_cell.length_c   1.000
_cell.angle_alpha   90.00
_cell.angle_beta   90.00
_cell.angle_gamma   90.00
#
_symmetry.space_group_name_H-M   'P 1'
#
loop_
_entity.id
_entity.type
_entity.pdbx_description
1 polymer ?
#
loop_
_entity_poly.entity_id
_entity_poly.type
_entity_poly.pdbx_seq_one_letter_code
_entity_poly.pdbx_strand_id
1 'polypeptide(L)'
;MNYAAIIHNSCDNMCYPLDYDNIVISVTTGKDIKKVILHYGDPFSNGILGGEESWDGQTLEMTEVTELRHSYIWSAKIHLPYKRCRYFFEIHSEDEVCYFTEDGAKSPEIFEQADSNRPDFYFPWLNPSDVYMPPEWVNETIWYQIFPERFCNGDPAISPKYVKKKWGTSTTVISYKDFYGGDIKGITDKLDYLMELGITGLYLTPINSSCSNHKYNTRDYYEIDPNFGDVNAVKTFVREAHKRGMKVMFDGVFNHSGHDFAPWQDVIKNGPKSKYYDWFMINKWPFEYNKNNWGINAKKGNYYTFGFFDGMPKLNTNNPEVIDYFLDVCTYWVETFDIDAIRLDVANEVSHKFCKALRHRMDSLKEDFFILGDIWHNSIQWLRGDEFDSVMNYTFQTLINDFWAIESYTKKDFMYGVNQCFSIYPRQINSILFNLLDSHDTIRLITKLGNIDKFYQQLTVLFTMPGTVCIYYGTEIALEGGYDPDCRRCMPWDEIESHKFDDRIDKVKTLITARKAKAALRNQNYCFNDLIDDDRVISYTKESESECIQVILNCSTNDYTIDVKPDDIIFCNLYENLTLKANGTIVYKTERG
;
A
#
# COMPACT_ATOMS: atom_id res chain seq x y z
N MET A 1 -12.24 -4.06 35.36
CA MET A 1 -11.37 -3.57 34.25
C MET A 1 -10.55 -4.71 33.63
N ASN A 2 -10.44 -4.79 32.30
CA ASN A 2 -9.59 -5.79 31.65
C ASN A 2 -8.17 -5.24 31.46
N TYR A 3 -7.33 -5.37 32.46
CA TYR A 3 -5.95 -4.87 32.46
C TYR A 3 -5.08 -5.47 31.34
N ALA A 4 -5.33 -6.73 30.93
CA ALA A 4 -4.57 -7.38 29.86
C ALA A 4 -4.82 -6.79 28.46
N ALA A 5 -5.90 -6.01 28.29
CA ALA A 5 -6.23 -5.33 27.05
C ALA A 5 -5.67 -3.90 26.97
N ILE A 6 -5.05 -3.40 28.04
CA ILE A 6 -4.42 -2.07 28.05
C ILE A 6 -3.02 -2.20 27.47
N ILE A 7 -2.80 -1.61 26.29
CA ILE A 7 -1.54 -1.71 25.54
C ILE A 7 -1.13 -0.34 25.04
N HIS A 8 0.11 0.02 25.30
CA HIS A 8 0.76 1.20 24.74
C HIS A 8 2.27 0.96 24.59
N ASN A 9 2.84 1.53 23.55
CA ASN A 9 4.27 1.65 23.34
C ASN A 9 4.59 3.10 22.98
N SER A 10 5.68 3.66 23.51
CA SER A 10 6.14 5.02 23.22
C SER A 10 6.83 5.15 21.85
N CYS A 11 6.41 4.37 20.86
CA CYS A 11 6.96 4.35 19.51
C CYS A 11 5.94 3.85 18.47
N ASP A 12 6.36 3.81 17.21
CA ASP A 12 5.63 3.29 16.04
C ASP A 12 4.27 3.98 15.86
N ASN A 13 3.18 3.22 15.74
CA ASN A 13 1.83 3.74 15.53
C ASN A 13 1.14 4.25 16.81
N MET A 14 1.74 4.05 17.98
CA MET A 14 1.14 4.45 19.26
C MET A 14 1.70 5.76 19.84
N CYS A 15 2.92 6.14 19.43
CA CYS A 15 3.50 7.43 19.79
C CYS A 15 4.47 7.86 18.68
N TYR A 16 4.11 8.88 17.92
CA TYR A 16 4.91 9.30 16.75
C TYR A 16 4.77 10.79 16.47
N PRO A 17 5.80 11.42 15.86
CA PRO A 17 5.72 12.76 15.32
C PRO A 17 4.68 12.82 14.20
N LEU A 18 3.72 13.77 14.28
CA LEU A 18 2.79 14.05 13.20
C LEU A 18 3.31 15.14 12.26
N ASP A 19 3.91 16.15 12.86
CA ASP A 19 4.54 17.28 12.20
C ASP A 19 5.65 17.87 13.12
N TYR A 20 6.23 19.02 12.77
CA TYR A 20 7.35 19.62 13.53
C TYR A 20 6.99 20.14 14.92
N ASP A 21 5.71 20.17 15.27
CA ASP A 21 5.21 20.75 16.52
C ASP A 21 4.32 19.80 17.30
N ASN A 22 3.82 18.75 16.66
CA ASN A 22 2.81 17.89 17.23
C ASN A 22 3.19 16.41 17.16
N ILE A 23 2.76 15.66 18.19
CA ILE A 23 2.81 14.19 18.18
C ILE A 23 1.40 13.62 18.33
N VAL A 24 1.24 12.37 17.94
CA VAL A 24 0.04 11.57 18.25
C VAL A 24 0.43 10.55 19.31
N ILE A 25 -0.40 10.44 20.34
CA ILE A 25 -0.32 9.40 21.39
C ILE A 25 -1.61 8.60 21.34
N SER A 26 -1.49 7.28 21.37
CA SER A 26 -2.64 6.36 21.35
C SER A 26 -2.47 5.25 22.37
N VAL A 27 -3.58 4.79 22.96
CA VAL A 27 -3.63 3.62 23.85
C VAL A 27 -4.75 2.69 23.41
N THR A 28 -4.48 1.39 23.38
CA THR A 28 -5.49 0.36 23.13
C THR A 28 -6.06 -0.12 24.47
N THR A 29 -7.38 -0.33 24.53
CA THR A 29 -8.08 -0.82 25.72
C THR A 29 -9.13 -1.87 25.36
N GLY A 30 -9.61 -2.59 26.37
CA GLY A 30 -10.85 -3.39 26.25
C GLY A 30 -12.10 -2.51 26.06
N LYS A 31 -13.19 -3.13 25.60
CA LYS A 31 -14.49 -2.45 25.40
C LYS A 31 -15.24 -2.12 26.71
N ASP A 32 -14.71 -2.54 27.84
CA ASP A 32 -15.17 -2.20 29.20
C ASP A 32 -14.71 -0.79 29.62
N ILE A 33 -13.83 -0.13 28.88
CA ILE A 33 -13.35 1.22 29.18
C ILE A 33 -14.35 2.27 28.64
N LYS A 34 -14.63 3.27 29.46
CA LYS A 34 -15.58 4.34 29.18
C LYS A 34 -14.92 5.68 28.89
N LYS A 35 -13.72 5.89 29.45
CA LYS A 35 -13.01 7.16 29.33
C LYS A 35 -11.52 6.94 29.53
N VAL A 36 -10.73 7.70 28.79
CA VAL A 36 -9.27 7.79 28.95
C VAL A 36 -8.88 9.26 29.03
N ILE A 37 -8.07 9.60 30.01
CA ILE A 37 -7.47 10.93 30.18
C ILE A 37 -5.96 10.78 30.00
N LEU A 38 -5.39 11.55 29.09
CA LEU A 38 -3.95 11.68 28.93
C LEU A 38 -3.43 12.79 29.85
N HIS A 39 -2.50 12.46 30.73
CA HIS A 39 -1.71 13.41 31.51
C HIS A 39 -0.38 13.60 30.80
N TYR A 40 -0.01 14.84 30.45
CA TYR A 40 1.19 15.10 29.67
C TYR A 40 1.81 16.46 29.97
N GLY A 41 3.10 16.62 29.73
CA GLY A 41 3.79 17.90 29.86
C GLY A 41 5.31 17.77 29.73
N ASP A 42 6.01 18.91 29.86
CA ASP A 42 7.47 18.88 29.88
C ASP A 42 7.98 18.18 31.14
N PRO A 43 8.92 17.20 31.01
CA PRO A 43 9.44 16.47 32.16
C PRO A 43 10.21 17.35 33.17
N PHE A 44 10.63 18.54 32.77
CA PHE A 44 11.42 19.46 33.60
C PHE A 44 10.60 20.67 34.09
N SER A 45 9.27 20.66 33.94
CA SER A 45 8.43 21.78 34.40
C SER A 45 8.60 22.09 35.89
N ASN A 46 8.93 21.08 36.70
CA ASN A 46 9.17 21.21 38.16
C ASN A 46 10.67 21.14 38.54
N GLY A 47 11.59 21.40 37.59
CA GLY A 47 13.04 21.45 37.82
C GLY A 47 13.81 20.23 37.27
N ILE A 48 15.16 20.34 37.17
CA ILE A 48 16.04 19.39 36.48
C ILE A 48 16.10 18.09 37.23
N LEU A 49 15.80 17.70 38.21
CA LEU A 49 15.83 16.40 38.89
C LEU A 49 14.50 16.02 39.55
N GLY A 50 13.39 16.57 38.98
CA GLY A 50 12.06 16.27 39.51
C GLY A 50 11.77 16.92 40.83
N GLY A 51 12.28 18.07 41.17
CA GLY A 51 11.98 18.93 42.30
C GLY A 51 11.28 18.30 43.52
N GLU A 52 11.08 19.03 44.55
CA GLU A 52 10.36 18.57 45.75
C GLU A 52 8.84 18.49 45.55
N GLU A 53 8.32 19.04 44.41
CA GLU A 53 6.90 19.12 44.12
C GLU A 53 6.46 18.02 43.14
N SER A 54 5.23 17.57 43.25
CA SER A 54 4.62 16.63 42.29
C SER A 54 4.62 17.25 40.88
N TRP A 55 4.90 16.44 39.86
CA TRP A 55 4.86 16.89 38.48
C TRP A 55 3.42 17.23 38.05
N ASP A 56 3.23 18.50 37.67
CA ASP A 56 1.94 19.05 37.21
C ASP A 56 1.88 19.07 35.67
N GLY A 57 1.49 17.95 35.09
CA GLY A 57 1.17 17.90 33.65
C GLY A 57 -0.20 18.53 33.34
N GLN A 58 -0.44 18.75 32.06
CA GLN A 58 -1.78 19.08 31.55
C GLN A 58 -2.58 17.79 31.42
N THR A 59 -3.91 17.93 31.44
CA THR A 59 -4.83 16.80 31.23
C THR A 59 -5.62 17.01 29.94
N LEU A 60 -5.81 15.93 29.20
CA LEU A 60 -6.62 15.91 27.97
C LEU A 60 -7.49 14.66 27.95
N GLU A 61 -8.80 14.83 27.88
CA GLU A 61 -9.70 13.70 27.62
C GLU A 61 -9.54 13.25 26.17
N MET A 62 -9.25 11.96 25.98
CA MET A 62 -9.06 11.37 24.66
C MET A 62 -10.42 11.05 24.04
N THR A 63 -10.89 11.89 23.12
CA THR A 63 -12.21 11.76 22.49
C THR A 63 -12.20 11.13 21.11
N GLU A 64 -11.02 11.01 20.49
CA GLU A 64 -10.86 10.31 19.22
C GLU A 64 -10.75 8.81 19.48
N VAL A 65 -11.83 8.08 19.21
CA VAL A 65 -11.94 6.65 19.51
C VAL A 65 -12.16 5.86 18.24
N THR A 66 -11.26 4.93 17.95
CA THR A 66 -11.41 3.96 16.87
C THR A 66 -11.88 2.63 17.43
N GLU A 67 -13.05 2.19 16.98
CA GLU A 67 -13.63 0.92 17.42
C GLU A 67 -13.09 -0.25 16.58
N LEU A 68 -12.48 -1.22 17.25
CA LEU A 68 -12.06 -2.51 16.68
C LEU A 68 -13.01 -3.63 17.17
N ARG A 69 -12.86 -4.83 16.64
CA ARG A 69 -13.73 -5.97 16.98
C ARG A 69 -13.78 -6.27 18.48
N HIS A 70 -12.65 -6.20 19.18
CA HIS A 70 -12.53 -6.57 20.59
C HIS A 70 -11.93 -5.49 21.49
N SER A 71 -11.59 -4.33 20.94
CA SER A 71 -10.89 -3.26 21.63
C SER A 71 -11.29 -1.89 21.10
N TYR A 72 -10.90 -0.85 21.85
CA TYR A 72 -10.88 0.53 21.42
C TYR A 72 -9.44 1.02 21.31
N ILE A 73 -9.16 1.90 20.33
CA ILE A 73 -7.95 2.72 20.30
C ILE A 73 -8.37 4.14 20.58
N TRP A 74 -7.83 4.70 21.66
CA TRP A 74 -7.99 6.08 22.06
C TRP A 74 -6.78 6.86 21.56
N SER A 75 -6.99 7.97 20.87
CA SER A 75 -5.91 8.77 20.29
C SER A 75 -6.05 10.23 20.68
N ALA A 76 -4.90 10.91 20.80
CA ALA A 76 -4.83 12.33 21.01
C ALA A 76 -3.67 12.94 20.21
N LYS A 77 -3.94 14.07 19.54
CA LYS A 77 -2.90 14.94 19.00
C LYS A 77 -2.55 15.98 20.05
N ILE A 78 -1.27 16.09 20.40
CA ILE A 78 -0.78 17.07 21.36
C ILE A 78 0.31 17.96 20.76
N HIS A 79 0.29 19.24 21.13
CA HIS A 79 1.33 20.19 20.76
C HIS A 79 2.47 20.16 21.79
N LEU A 80 3.72 20.15 21.29
CA LEU A 80 4.93 20.09 22.11
C LEU A 80 5.74 21.40 22.05
N PRO A 81 5.46 22.40 22.89
CA PRO A 81 6.17 23.68 22.87
C PRO A 81 7.66 23.54 23.16
N TYR A 82 8.06 22.50 23.92
CA TYR A 82 9.45 22.21 24.28
C TYR A 82 10.01 20.97 23.61
N LYS A 83 9.33 20.45 22.56
CA LYS A 83 9.80 19.32 21.73
C LYS A 83 10.01 17.99 22.44
N ARG A 84 9.53 17.82 23.64
CA ARG A 84 9.59 16.62 24.46
C ARG A 84 8.37 16.52 25.35
N CYS A 85 8.07 15.30 25.81
CA CYS A 85 6.87 15.03 26.61
C CYS A 85 7.11 13.87 27.57
N ARG A 86 6.69 14.04 28.82
CA ARG A 86 6.43 12.99 29.79
C ARG A 86 4.93 12.82 29.87
N TYR A 87 4.42 11.58 29.95
CA TYR A 87 2.99 11.33 29.96
C TYR A 87 2.63 9.98 30.60
N PHE A 88 1.38 9.85 31.02
CA PHE A 88 0.73 8.61 31.46
C PHE A 88 -0.75 8.70 31.19
N PHE A 89 -1.46 7.56 31.33
CA PHE A 89 -2.90 7.47 31.10
C PHE A 89 -3.66 7.23 32.39
N GLU A 90 -4.76 7.94 32.59
CA GLU A 90 -5.78 7.67 33.58
C GLU A 90 -6.97 7.02 32.86
N ILE A 91 -7.30 5.77 33.22
CA ILE A 91 -8.24 4.91 32.49
C ILE A 91 -9.40 4.55 33.38
N HIS A 92 -10.63 4.82 32.92
CA HIS A 92 -11.86 4.60 33.62
C HIS A 92 -12.71 3.50 32.98
N SER A 93 -13.06 2.47 33.73
CA SER A 93 -14.20 1.60 33.44
C SER A 93 -15.45 2.11 34.19
N GLU A 94 -16.53 1.33 34.23
CA GLU A 94 -17.75 1.70 34.97
C GLU A 94 -17.52 1.78 36.48
N ASP A 95 -16.72 0.86 37.03
CA ASP A 95 -16.55 0.67 38.48
C ASP A 95 -15.11 0.95 38.99
N GLU A 96 -14.15 1.15 38.10
CA GLU A 96 -12.73 1.21 38.44
C GLU A 96 -12.00 2.32 37.69
N VAL A 97 -10.97 2.88 38.33
CA VAL A 97 -9.99 3.79 37.73
C VAL A 97 -8.60 3.20 37.92
N CYS A 98 -7.77 3.27 36.91
CA CYS A 98 -6.35 2.96 37.04
C CYS A 98 -5.49 3.99 36.32
N TYR A 99 -4.22 4.10 36.74
CA TYR A 99 -3.18 4.86 36.08
C TYR A 99 -2.23 3.89 35.36
N PHE A 100 -1.97 4.15 34.10
CA PHE A 100 -1.14 3.29 33.26
C PHE A 100 0.16 3.99 32.88
N THR A 101 1.29 3.38 33.25
CA THR A 101 2.67 3.84 33.07
C THR A 101 3.51 2.73 32.45
N GLU A 102 4.81 2.96 32.15
CA GLU A 102 5.68 1.95 31.55
C GLU A 102 5.76 0.63 32.31
N ASP A 103 5.63 0.66 33.63
CA ASP A 103 5.65 -0.54 34.49
C ASP A 103 4.24 -1.15 34.72
N GLY A 104 3.23 -0.69 33.97
CA GLY A 104 1.88 -1.26 33.97
C GLY A 104 0.82 -0.42 34.66
N ALA A 105 -0.37 -1.01 34.80
CA ALA A 105 -1.53 -0.37 35.43
C ALA A 105 -1.47 -0.45 36.96
N LYS A 106 -1.81 0.65 37.63
CA LYS A 106 -1.80 0.81 39.09
C LYS A 106 -3.14 1.36 39.59
N SER A 107 -3.57 0.93 40.79
CA SER A 107 -4.68 1.59 41.41
C SER A 107 -4.34 3.02 41.84
N PRO A 108 -5.32 3.91 42.05
CA PRO A 108 -5.05 5.27 42.52
C PRO A 108 -4.23 5.31 43.81
N GLU A 109 -4.48 4.43 44.77
CA GLU A 109 -3.76 4.39 46.05
C GLU A 109 -2.27 4.03 45.87
N ILE A 110 -1.94 3.11 44.95
CA ILE A 110 -0.55 2.75 44.65
C ILE A 110 0.12 3.87 43.89
N PHE A 111 -0.59 4.47 42.94
CA PHE A 111 -0.07 5.53 42.11
C PHE A 111 0.28 6.80 42.92
N GLU A 112 -0.58 7.19 43.87
CA GLU A 112 -0.38 8.34 44.77
C GLU A 112 0.82 8.14 45.73
N GLN A 113 1.12 6.90 46.10
CA GLN A 113 2.25 6.58 46.97
C GLN A 113 3.58 6.52 46.21
N ALA A 114 3.56 6.54 44.87
CA ALA A 114 4.77 6.46 44.06
C ALA A 114 5.56 7.78 44.15
N ASP A 115 6.87 7.64 44.21
CA ASP A 115 7.82 8.77 44.19
C ASP A 115 7.68 9.58 42.87
N SER A 116 8.17 10.81 42.89
CA SER A 116 8.26 11.70 41.71
C SER A 116 9.01 11.10 40.53
N ASN A 117 9.83 10.07 40.78
CA ASN A 117 10.55 9.28 39.78
C ASN A 117 9.74 8.07 39.22
N ARG A 118 8.41 8.19 39.15
CA ARG A 118 7.58 7.14 38.52
C ARG A 118 8.06 6.84 37.10
N PRO A 119 7.95 5.59 36.63
CA PRO A 119 8.26 5.19 35.27
C PRO A 119 7.13 5.58 34.31
N ASP A 120 6.89 6.89 34.15
CA ASP A 120 5.96 7.42 33.17
C ASP A 120 6.54 7.22 31.76
N PHE A 121 5.67 7.25 30.76
CA PHE A 121 6.11 7.21 29.35
C PHE A 121 6.81 8.50 28.96
N TYR A 122 7.74 8.40 28.00
CA TYR A 122 8.45 9.56 27.48
C TYR A 122 8.45 9.58 25.94
N PHE A 123 8.22 10.79 25.40
CA PHE A 123 8.67 11.15 24.07
C PHE A 123 9.90 12.05 24.23
N PRO A 124 11.12 11.53 23.95
CA PRO A 124 12.35 12.17 24.45
C PRO A 124 12.66 13.51 23.78
N TRP A 125 12.52 13.59 22.44
CA TRP A 125 12.77 14.81 21.69
C TRP A 125 12.21 14.76 20.28
N LEU A 126 11.56 15.85 19.83
CA LEU A 126 11.04 16.00 18.46
C LEU A 126 12.11 16.68 17.59
N ASN A 127 12.96 15.90 16.95
CA ASN A 127 13.91 16.39 15.96
C ASN A 127 13.20 16.57 14.60
N PRO A 128 13.46 17.66 13.86
CA PRO A 128 12.91 17.80 12.51
C PRO A 128 13.29 16.65 11.56
N SER A 129 14.49 16.07 11.73
CA SER A 129 14.96 14.94 10.92
C SER A 129 14.22 13.63 11.19
N ASP A 130 13.51 13.52 12.32
CA ASP A 130 12.79 12.32 12.72
C ASP A 130 11.29 12.41 12.35
N VAL A 131 10.88 13.55 11.80
CA VAL A 131 9.51 13.77 11.31
C VAL A 131 9.42 13.29 9.87
N TYR A 132 8.78 12.16 9.67
CA TYR A 132 8.52 11.68 8.33
C TYR A 132 7.38 12.47 7.67
N MET A 133 7.67 13.07 6.53
CA MET A 133 6.71 13.75 5.67
C MET A 133 6.70 13.06 4.30
N PRO A 134 5.60 12.37 3.95
CA PRO A 134 5.53 11.70 2.65
C PRO A 134 5.49 12.71 1.50
N PRO A 135 5.93 12.32 0.29
CA PRO A 135 5.77 13.16 -0.89
C PRO A 135 4.29 13.49 -1.13
N GLU A 136 3.93 14.78 -1.15
CA GLU A 136 2.53 15.24 -1.25
C GLU A 136 1.82 14.70 -2.50
N TRP A 137 2.56 14.63 -3.62
CA TRP A 137 2.02 14.19 -4.90
C TRP A 137 1.49 12.73 -4.88
N VAL A 138 1.96 11.89 -3.95
CA VAL A 138 1.56 10.47 -3.89
C VAL A 138 0.10 10.30 -3.49
N ASN A 139 -0.40 11.09 -2.54
CA ASN A 139 -1.82 11.02 -2.11
C ASN A 139 -2.79 11.38 -3.25
N GLU A 140 -2.38 12.28 -4.13
CA GLU A 140 -3.19 12.74 -5.26
C GLU A 140 -3.09 11.82 -6.49
N THR A 141 -2.12 10.90 -6.49
CA THR A 141 -1.84 10.05 -7.65
C THR A 141 -2.86 8.92 -7.75
N ILE A 142 -3.34 8.72 -8.96
CA ILE A 142 -4.09 7.53 -9.39
C ILE A 142 -3.13 6.67 -10.20
N TRP A 143 -2.67 5.58 -9.58
CA TRP A 143 -1.72 4.66 -10.19
C TRP A 143 -2.41 3.67 -11.10
N TYR A 144 -1.72 3.32 -12.19
CA TYR A 144 -2.13 2.28 -13.12
C TYR A 144 -0.96 1.29 -13.28
N GLN A 145 -1.16 0.06 -12.79
CA GLN A 145 -0.16 -1.00 -12.89
C GLN A 145 -0.22 -1.65 -14.27
N ILE A 146 0.91 -1.70 -14.96
CA ILE A 146 1.06 -2.27 -16.30
C ILE A 146 1.97 -3.49 -16.26
N PHE A 147 1.52 -4.59 -16.89
CA PHE A 147 2.35 -5.73 -17.25
C PHE A 147 2.75 -5.57 -18.73
N PRO A 148 3.96 -5.08 -19.05
CA PRO A 148 4.32 -4.59 -20.38
C PRO A 148 4.05 -5.60 -21.50
N GLU A 149 4.42 -6.86 -21.30
CA GLU A 149 4.28 -7.94 -22.28
C GLU A 149 2.82 -8.21 -22.72
N ARG A 150 1.83 -7.77 -21.94
CA ARG A 150 0.39 -8.01 -22.15
C ARG A 150 -0.42 -6.75 -22.41
N PHE A 151 0.22 -5.58 -22.38
CA PHE A 151 -0.53 -4.32 -22.48
C PHE A 151 -0.77 -3.89 -23.94
N CYS A 152 0.27 -3.69 -24.72
CA CYS A 152 0.14 -3.31 -26.15
C CYS A 152 1.44 -3.63 -26.91
N ASN A 153 1.32 -4.20 -28.10
CA ASN A 153 2.44 -4.41 -29.02
C ASN A 153 2.54 -3.20 -29.96
N GLY A 154 3.50 -2.31 -29.73
CA GLY A 154 3.74 -1.11 -30.51
C GLY A 154 4.80 -1.27 -31.60
N ASP A 155 5.71 -2.25 -31.44
CA ASP A 155 6.74 -2.58 -32.44
C ASP A 155 6.87 -4.09 -32.63
N PRO A 156 6.09 -4.68 -33.54
CA PRO A 156 6.17 -6.12 -33.82
C PRO A 156 7.54 -6.61 -34.29
N ALA A 157 8.43 -5.72 -34.72
CA ALA A 157 9.75 -6.11 -35.23
C ALA A 157 10.68 -6.59 -34.10
N ILE A 158 10.50 -6.11 -32.86
CA ILE A 158 11.28 -6.51 -31.68
C ILE A 158 10.66 -7.68 -30.92
N SER A 159 9.46 -8.11 -31.28
CA SER A 159 8.76 -9.23 -30.61
C SER A 159 9.57 -10.52 -30.70
N PRO A 160 9.50 -11.40 -29.67
CA PRO A 160 10.19 -12.69 -29.70
C PRO A 160 9.76 -13.54 -30.92
N LYS A 161 10.69 -14.33 -31.48
CA LYS A 161 10.38 -15.21 -32.63
C LYS A 161 9.27 -16.23 -32.36
N TYR A 162 9.03 -16.55 -31.10
CA TYR A 162 8.01 -17.48 -30.63
C TYR A 162 6.74 -16.79 -30.11
N VAL A 163 6.57 -15.50 -30.38
CA VAL A 163 5.38 -14.74 -30.00
C VAL A 163 4.11 -15.33 -30.61
N LYS A 164 2.99 -15.23 -29.90
CA LYS A 164 1.69 -15.62 -30.43
C LYS A 164 1.34 -14.73 -31.65
N LYS A 165 0.92 -15.36 -32.74
CA LYS A 165 0.59 -14.67 -33.99
C LYS A 165 -0.62 -13.75 -33.88
N LYS A 166 -1.48 -14.01 -32.91
CA LYS A 166 -2.70 -13.22 -32.68
C LYS A 166 -2.69 -12.68 -31.28
N TRP A 167 -2.90 -11.38 -31.13
CA TRP A 167 -3.09 -10.71 -29.85
C TRP A 167 -4.30 -11.29 -29.11
N GLY A 168 -4.23 -11.34 -27.77
CA GLY A 168 -5.30 -11.88 -26.96
C GLY A 168 -6.55 -11.00 -26.91
N THR A 169 -7.70 -11.62 -26.72
CA THR A 169 -8.99 -10.96 -26.47
C THR A 169 -9.32 -11.02 -24.97
N SER A 170 -10.40 -10.36 -24.55
CA SER A 170 -10.87 -10.40 -23.14
C SER A 170 -11.16 -11.80 -22.60
N THR A 171 -11.34 -12.78 -23.47
CA THR A 171 -11.64 -14.19 -23.10
C THR A 171 -10.50 -15.16 -23.34
N THR A 172 -9.34 -14.68 -23.84
CA THR A 172 -8.19 -15.54 -24.13
C THR A 172 -7.51 -15.99 -22.84
N VAL A 173 -7.54 -17.29 -22.57
CA VAL A 173 -6.82 -17.91 -21.42
C VAL A 173 -5.33 -17.94 -21.70
N ILE A 174 -4.54 -17.61 -20.71
CA ILE A 174 -3.08 -17.41 -20.81
C ILE A 174 -2.32 -18.58 -20.17
N SER A 175 -1.19 -18.94 -20.78
CA SER A 175 -0.22 -19.89 -20.24
C SER A 175 1.10 -19.21 -19.86
N TYR A 176 1.85 -19.78 -18.92
CA TYR A 176 3.19 -19.30 -18.52
C TYR A 176 4.18 -19.15 -19.69
N LYS A 177 4.01 -19.98 -20.74
CA LYS A 177 4.90 -20.00 -21.91
C LYS A 177 4.47 -19.03 -23.00
N ASP A 178 3.36 -18.35 -22.83
CA ASP A 178 2.81 -17.48 -23.86
C ASP A 178 3.53 -16.13 -23.84
N PHE A 179 3.94 -15.68 -25.02
CA PHE A 179 4.41 -14.33 -25.29
C PHE A 179 3.50 -13.70 -26.33
N TYR A 180 3.15 -12.44 -26.11
CA TYR A 180 2.28 -11.67 -27.00
C TYR A 180 3.02 -10.46 -27.61
N GLY A 181 4.18 -10.10 -27.06
CA GLY A 181 5.08 -9.09 -27.62
C GLY A 181 4.66 -7.66 -27.30
N GLY A 182 3.97 -7.44 -26.17
CA GLY A 182 3.79 -6.09 -25.66
C GLY A 182 5.13 -5.44 -25.31
N ASP A 183 5.26 -4.13 -25.51
CA ASP A 183 6.51 -3.38 -25.45
C ASP A 183 6.31 -1.95 -24.94
N ILE A 184 7.42 -1.23 -24.70
CA ILE A 184 7.42 0.15 -24.20
C ILE A 184 6.81 1.12 -25.21
N LYS A 185 7.01 0.88 -26.53
CA LYS A 185 6.38 1.70 -27.55
C LYS A 185 4.85 1.57 -27.51
N GLY A 186 4.34 0.36 -27.34
CA GLY A 186 2.90 0.12 -27.19
C GLY A 186 2.31 0.82 -25.97
N ILE A 187 3.05 0.85 -24.84
CA ILE A 187 2.63 1.62 -23.67
C ILE A 187 2.62 3.12 -24.02
N THR A 188 3.67 3.61 -24.70
CA THR A 188 3.77 5.02 -25.10
C THR A 188 2.62 5.42 -26.02
N ASP A 189 2.26 4.57 -26.98
CA ASP A 189 1.17 4.81 -27.93
C ASP A 189 -0.22 4.88 -27.24
N LYS A 190 -0.37 4.33 -26.02
CA LYS A 190 -1.62 4.32 -25.24
C LYS A 190 -1.65 5.33 -24.08
N LEU A 191 -0.66 6.21 -23.97
CA LEU A 191 -0.62 7.23 -22.90
C LEU A 191 -1.82 8.19 -22.95
N ASP A 192 -2.32 8.52 -24.15
CA ASP A 192 -3.49 9.39 -24.28
C ASP A 192 -4.77 8.72 -23.73
N TYR A 193 -4.97 7.43 -23.98
CA TYR A 193 -6.04 6.65 -23.34
C TYR A 193 -5.96 6.71 -21.80
N LEU A 194 -4.76 6.52 -21.24
CA LEU A 194 -4.55 6.57 -19.78
C LEU A 194 -4.79 7.97 -19.21
N MET A 195 -4.37 9.01 -19.93
CA MET A 195 -4.65 10.40 -19.57
C MET A 195 -6.15 10.70 -19.58
N GLU A 196 -6.88 10.26 -20.62
CA GLU A 196 -8.32 10.43 -20.73
C GLU A 196 -9.09 9.65 -19.66
N LEU A 197 -8.58 8.50 -19.23
CA LEU A 197 -9.10 7.75 -18.08
C LEU A 197 -8.89 8.51 -16.76
N GLY A 198 -7.91 9.42 -16.71
CA GLY A 198 -7.59 10.24 -15.54
C GLY A 198 -6.41 9.73 -14.71
N ILE A 199 -5.62 8.80 -15.25
CA ILE A 199 -4.41 8.24 -14.61
C ILE A 199 -3.33 9.32 -14.48
N THR A 200 -2.65 9.33 -13.34
CA THR A 200 -1.56 10.27 -13.03
C THR A 200 -0.27 9.61 -12.55
N GLY A 201 -0.25 8.29 -12.43
CA GLY A 201 0.94 7.51 -12.13
C GLY A 201 0.95 6.17 -12.85
N LEU A 202 2.11 5.76 -13.36
CA LEU A 202 2.31 4.50 -14.07
C LEU A 202 3.28 3.62 -13.27
N TYR A 203 2.85 2.43 -12.93
CA TYR A 203 3.71 1.41 -12.33
C TYR A 203 3.94 0.29 -13.34
N LEU A 204 5.17 0.12 -13.80
CA LEU A 204 5.56 -0.96 -14.70
C LEU A 204 6.12 -2.14 -13.89
N THR A 205 5.61 -3.36 -14.13
CA THR A 205 6.34 -4.56 -13.71
C THR A 205 7.70 -4.62 -14.43
N PRO A 206 8.67 -5.47 -14.00
CA PRO A 206 10.06 -5.34 -14.45
C PRO A 206 10.24 -5.26 -15.97
N ILE A 207 11.14 -4.38 -16.41
CA ILE A 207 11.43 -4.14 -17.84
C ILE A 207 12.85 -4.55 -18.24
N ASN A 208 13.65 -4.99 -17.27
CA ASN A 208 15.05 -5.37 -17.50
C ASN A 208 15.19 -6.72 -18.21
N SER A 209 16.35 -6.93 -18.79
CA SER A 209 16.68 -8.13 -19.56
C SER A 209 16.43 -9.42 -18.78
N SER A 210 15.63 -10.32 -19.36
CA SER A 210 15.24 -11.59 -18.75
C SER A 210 14.71 -12.58 -19.80
N CYS A 211 14.77 -13.87 -19.51
CA CYS A 211 14.25 -14.90 -20.41
C CYS A 211 12.74 -15.15 -20.28
N SER A 212 12.08 -14.66 -19.21
CA SER A 212 10.64 -14.83 -19.00
C SER A 212 9.82 -13.67 -19.58
N ASN A 213 8.51 -13.86 -19.69
CA ASN A 213 7.59 -12.81 -20.06
C ASN A 213 7.32 -11.81 -18.91
N HIS A 214 7.47 -12.25 -17.65
CA HIS A 214 7.25 -11.44 -16.45
C HIS A 214 8.49 -10.66 -15.96
N LYS A 215 9.70 -11.02 -16.43
CA LYS A 215 10.99 -10.39 -16.15
C LYS A 215 11.49 -10.43 -14.70
N TYR A 216 10.78 -11.04 -13.75
CA TYR A 216 11.22 -11.15 -12.35
C TYR A 216 12.49 -12.01 -12.15
N ASN A 217 12.88 -12.81 -13.12
CA ASN A 217 14.18 -13.50 -13.15
C ASN A 217 15.21 -12.68 -13.95
N THR A 218 15.56 -11.51 -13.43
CA THR A 218 16.42 -10.53 -14.10
C THR A 218 17.81 -11.06 -14.39
N ARG A 219 18.26 -10.90 -15.63
CA ARG A 219 19.59 -11.30 -16.12
C ARG A 219 20.59 -10.15 -16.09
N ASP A 220 20.15 -8.95 -16.41
CA ASP A 220 20.95 -7.74 -16.38
C ASP A 220 20.07 -6.55 -15.97
N TYR A 221 20.48 -5.82 -14.94
CA TYR A 221 19.71 -4.72 -14.36
C TYR A 221 19.97 -3.37 -15.06
N TYR A 222 21.00 -3.27 -15.89
CA TYR A 222 21.31 -2.09 -16.71
C TYR A 222 20.71 -2.19 -18.11
N GLU A 223 20.48 -3.41 -18.59
CA GLU A 223 19.93 -3.65 -19.92
C GLU A 223 18.40 -3.66 -19.90
N ILE A 224 17.78 -2.86 -20.76
CA ILE A 224 16.34 -3.01 -21.06
C ILE A 224 16.16 -4.27 -21.89
N ASP A 225 15.12 -5.05 -21.61
CA ASP A 225 14.85 -6.26 -22.39
C ASP A 225 14.66 -5.93 -23.87
N PRO A 226 15.42 -6.55 -24.80
CA PRO A 226 15.37 -6.22 -26.23
C PRO A 226 13.98 -6.39 -26.85
N ASN A 227 13.12 -7.24 -26.25
CA ASN A 227 11.74 -7.41 -26.71
C ASN A 227 10.80 -6.30 -26.19
N PHE A 228 11.29 -5.47 -25.25
CA PHE A 228 10.53 -4.32 -24.74
C PHE A 228 11.02 -3.00 -25.36
N GLY A 229 12.19 -2.99 -25.97
CA GLY A 229 12.79 -1.82 -26.59
C GLY A 229 14.23 -1.60 -26.15
N ASP A 230 14.63 -0.35 -26.15
CA ASP A 230 15.97 0.09 -25.75
C ASP A 230 15.91 1.27 -24.78
N VAL A 231 17.06 1.76 -24.37
CA VAL A 231 17.20 2.95 -23.49
C VAL A 231 16.46 4.16 -24.06
N ASN A 232 16.46 4.37 -25.37
CA ASN A 232 15.80 5.53 -25.99
C ASN A 232 14.28 5.38 -26.00
N ALA A 233 13.76 4.17 -26.16
CA ALA A 233 12.35 3.87 -26.05
C ALA A 233 11.84 4.21 -24.64
N VAL A 234 12.57 3.78 -23.59
CA VAL A 234 12.22 4.08 -22.19
C VAL A 234 12.32 5.58 -21.87
N LYS A 235 13.41 6.25 -22.32
CA LYS A 235 13.53 7.73 -22.18
C LYS A 235 12.35 8.47 -22.83
N THR A 236 11.95 8.00 -24.01
CA THR A 236 10.81 8.60 -24.71
C THR A 236 9.51 8.37 -23.96
N PHE A 237 9.28 7.16 -23.50
CA PHE A 237 8.11 6.82 -22.68
C PHE A 237 8.00 7.70 -21.43
N VAL A 238 9.05 7.79 -20.61
CA VAL A 238 9.03 8.58 -19.37
C VAL A 238 8.81 10.06 -19.68
N ARG A 239 9.51 10.61 -20.67
CA ARG A 239 9.31 12.00 -21.11
C ARG A 239 7.88 12.27 -21.56
N GLU A 240 7.28 11.36 -22.36
CA GLU A 240 5.90 11.51 -22.84
C GLU A 240 4.86 11.33 -21.71
N ALA A 241 5.14 10.47 -20.73
CA ALA A 241 4.35 10.35 -19.50
C ALA A 241 4.38 11.64 -18.68
N HIS A 242 5.58 12.19 -18.43
CA HIS A 242 5.75 13.46 -17.69
C HIS A 242 5.07 14.64 -18.38
N LYS A 243 5.11 14.73 -19.72
CA LYS A 243 4.39 15.77 -20.47
C LYS A 243 2.87 15.73 -20.24
N ARG A 244 2.32 14.57 -19.89
CA ARG A 244 0.91 14.36 -19.55
C ARG A 244 0.63 14.45 -18.06
N GLY A 245 1.63 14.86 -17.25
CA GLY A 245 1.52 14.96 -15.80
C GLY A 245 1.49 13.62 -15.07
N MET A 246 1.97 12.56 -15.71
CA MET A 246 2.04 11.22 -15.10
C MET A 246 3.39 10.96 -14.47
N LYS A 247 3.42 10.45 -13.26
CA LYS A 247 4.59 9.91 -12.57
C LYS A 247 4.91 8.49 -13.04
N VAL A 248 6.18 8.08 -12.97
CA VAL A 248 6.61 6.75 -13.42
C VAL A 248 7.36 6.00 -12.32
N MET A 249 6.91 4.78 -12.03
CA MET A 249 7.50 3.85 -11.07
C MET A 249 8.02 2.61 -11.77
N PHE A 250 9.29 2.24 -11.49
CA PHE A 250 9.88 0.99 -11.93
C PHE A 250 9.85 -0.07 -10.83
N ASP A 251 9.99 -1.33 -11.22
CA ASP A 251 10.04 -2.48 -10.33
C ASP A 251 11.48 -2.97 -10.13
N GLY A 252 11.96 -2.95 -8.90
CA GLY A 252 13.30 -3.36 -8.51
C GLY A 252 13.32 -4.76 -7.91
N VAL A 253 13.80 -5.74 -8.66
CA VAL A 253 13.91 -7.14 -8.24
C VAL A 253 15.26 -7.38 -7.58
N PHE A 254 15.40 -7.04 -6.29
CA PHE A 254 16.68 -7.07 -5.58
C PHE A 254 16.77 -8.17 -4.51
N ASN A 255 15.67 -8.89 -4.27
CA ASN A 255 15.67 -10.06 -3.40
C ASN A 255 16.42 -11.25 -4.02
N HIS A 256 16.31 -11.43 -5.32
CA HIS A 256 16.89 -12.53 -6.09
C HIS A 256 17.27 -12.05 -7.49
N SER A 257 18.08 -12.83 -8.18
CA SER A 257 18.39 -12.61 -9.60
C SER A 257 17.82 -13.75 -10.46
N GLY A 258 17.90 -13.60 -11.77
CA GLY A 258 17.69 -14.71 -12.68
C GLY A 258 18.88 -15.68 -12.67
N HIS A 259 18.64 -16.92 -13.11
CA HIS A 259 19.70 -17.91 -13.30
C HIS A 259 20.81 -17.41 -14.22
N ASP A 260 20.44 -16.67 -15.26
CA ASP A 260 21.37 -16.20 -16.31
C ASP A 260 22.10 -14.90 -15.92
N PHE A 261 21.93 -14.40 -14.68
CA PHE A 261 22.68 -13.26 -14.15
C PHE A 261 24.19 -13.58 -14.14
N ALA A 262 25.02 -12.73 -14.75
CA ALA A 262 26.43 -13.01 -14.95
C ALA A 262 27.21 -13.35 -13.66
N PRO A 263 27.02 -12.65 -12.52
CA PRO A 263 27.63 -13.04 -11.24
C PRO A 263 27.23 -14.45 -10.78
N TRP A 264 25.97 -14.86 -10.97
CA TRP A 264 25.52 -16.21 -10.62
C TRP A 264 26.14 -17.28 -11.51
N GLN A 265 26.26 -17.01 -12.81
CA GLN A 265 26.93 -17.91 -13.74
C GLN A 265 28.42 -18.09 -13.41
N ASP A 266 29.10 -17.05 -12.94
CA ASP A 266 30.48 -17.15 -12.45
C ASP A 266 30.57 -18.02 -11.19
N VAL A 267 29.61 -17.88 -10.27
CA VAL A 267 29.53 -18.75 -9.07
C VAL A 267 29.31 -20.21 -9.46
N ILE A 268 28.39 -20.50 -10.39
CA ILE A 268 28.17 -21.88 -10.87
C ILE A 268 29.44 -22.48 -11.46
N LYS A 269 30.21 -21.69 -12.18
CA LYS A 269 31.45 -22.14 -12.85
C LYS A 269 32.63 -22.30 -11.86
N ASN A 270 32.84 -21.35 -10.96
CA ASN A 270 34.06 -21.20 -10.17
C ASN A 270 33.88 -21.56 -8.69
N GLY A 271 32.63 -21.72 -8.20
CA GLY A 271 32.28 -21.99 -6.83
C GLY A 271 32.84 -20.96 -5.86
N PRO A 272 33.41 -21.40 -4.72
CA PRO A 272 33.99 -20.49 -3.70
C PRO A 272 35.19 -19.67 -4.19
N LYS A 273 35.69 -19.91 -5.41
CA LYS A 273 36.75 -19.09 -6.04
C LYS A 273 36.16 -17.91 -6.83
N SER A 274 34.88 -17.87 -7.04
CA SER A 274 34.20 -16.72 -7.63
C SER A 274 34.28 -15.52 -6.72
N LYS A 275 34.60 -14.35 -7.25
CA LYS A 275 34.53 -13.10 -6.48
C LYS A 275 33.09 -12.73 -6.10
N TYR A 276 32.10 -13.34 -6.74
CA TYR A 276 30.68 -13.13 -6.48
C TYR A 276 30.06 -14.18 -5.56
N TYR A 277 30.88 -15.10 -4.96
CA TYR A 277 30.33 -16.19 -4.16
C TYR A 277 29.48 -15.66 -3.00
N ASP A 278 29.97 -14.65 -2.29
CA ASP A 278 29.29 -14.01 -1.14
C ASP A 278 28.18 -13.03 -1.54
N TRP A 279 27.95 -12.84 -2.85
CA TRP A 279 26.79 -12.07 -3.34
C TRP A 279 25.47 -12.85 -3.19
N PHE A 280 25.56 -14.15 -2.99
CA PHE A 280 24.40 -15.05 -2.89
C PHE A 280 24.37 -15.76 -1.53
N MET A 281 23.16 -16.16 -1.13
CA MET A 281 22.94 -16.88 0.13
C MET A 281 23.16 -18.39 -0.08
N ILE A 282 24.43 -18.83 -0.07
CA ILE A 282 24.84 -20.21 -0.35
C ILE A 282 25.22 -20.90 0.98
N ASN A 283 24.65 -22.06 1.23
CA ASN A 283 24.90 -22.86 2.45
C ASN A 283 25.86 -24.02 2.21
N LYS A 284 25.82 -24.64 1.03
CA LYS A 284 26.60 -25.81 0.69
C LYS A 284 27.14 -25.75 -0.72
N TRP A 285 28.40 -26.18 -0.89
CA TRP A 285 29.07 -26.33 -2.18
C TRP A 285 29.84 -27.67 -2.17
N PRO A 286 29.98 -28.40 -3.31
CA PRO A 286 29.29 -28.16 -4.59
C PRO A 286 27.81 -28.56 -4.59
N PHE A 287 27.06 -27.97 -5.47
CA PHE A 287 25.69 -28.39 -5.76
C PHE A 287 25.53 -28.71 -7.25
N GLU A 288 24.63 -29.66 -7.56
CA GLU A 288 24.32 -30.04 -8.93
C GLU A 288 23.19 -29.18 -9.48
N TYR A 289 23.42 -28.57 -10.63
CA TYR A 289 22.41 -27.82 -11.33
C TYR A 289 21.62 -28.73 -12.27
N ASN A 290 20.31 -28.82 -12.09
CA ASN A 290 19.46 -29.68 -12.92
C ASN A 290 18.29 -28.87 -13.53
N LYS A 291 18.40 -28.54 -14.82
CA LYS A 291 17.37 -27.81 -15.58
C LYS A 291 15.99 -28.50 -15.60
N ASN A 292 15.94 -29.81 -15.34
CA ASN A 292 14.68 -30.56 -15.29
C ASN A 292 14.06 -30.64 -13.88
N ASN A 293 14.75 -30.12 -12.86
CA ASN A 293 14.27 -30.10 -11.48
C ASN A 293 14.70 -28.80 -10.77
N TRP A 294 13.97 -27.75 -11.05
CA TRP A 294 14.20 -26.38 -10.59
C TRP A 294 13.89 -26.14 -9.10
N GLY A 295 13.85 -27.13 -8.28
CA GLY A 295 13.63 -26.97 -6.83
C GLY A 295 14.52 -27.89 -6.00
N ILE A 296 15.43 -28.64 -6.62
CA ILE A 296 16.21 -29.65 -5.91
C ILE A 296 17.22 -29.04 -4.95
N ASN A 297 17.90 -27.95 -5.36
CA ASN A 297 18.91 -27.31 -4.53
C ASN A 297 18.29 -26.54 -3.38
N ALA A 298 17.24 -25.76 -3.66
CA ALA A 298 16.50 -25.02 -2.65
C ALA A 298 15.92 -25.96 -1.56
N LYS A 299 15.27 -27.05 -1.96
CA LYS A 299 14.68 -28.05 -1.04
C LYS A 299 15.74 -28.82 -0.24
N LYS A 300 16.93 -29.01 -0.78
CA LYS A 300 18.08 -29.59 -0.05
C LYS A 300 18.83 -28.58 0.83
N GLY A 301 18.46 -27.30 0.78
CA GLY A 301 19.11 -26.24 1.51
C GLY A 301 20.54 -25.98 1.04
N ASN A 302 20.85 -26.19 -0.26
CA ASN A 302 22.17 -25.90 -0.80
C ASN A 302 22.39 -24.40 -0.92
N TYR A 303 21.40 -23.66 -1.40
CA TYR A 303 21.34 -22.19 -1.40
C TYR A 303 19.88 -21.72 -1.28
N TYR A 304 19.68 -20.50 -0.82
CA TYR A 304 18.35 -19.89 -0.76
C TYR A 304 17.92 -19.38 -2.13
N THR A 305 16.61 -19.32 -2.33
CA THR A 305 15.97 -18.88 -3.59
C THR A 305 14.71 -18.11 -3.27
N PHE A 306 14.17 -17.40 -4.25
CA PHE A 306 12.76 -16.98 -4.19
C PHE A 306 11.87 -18.24 -4.25
N GLY A 307 11.00 -18.40 -3.25
CA GLY A 307 10.25 -19.64 -3.08
C GLY A 307 11.19 -20.85 -3.00
N PHE A 308 10.90 -21.91 -3.75
CA PHE A 308 11.77 -23.09 -3.91
C PHE A 308 12.19 -23.28 -5.36
N PHE A 309 12.43 -22.17 -6.07
CA PHE A 309 12.77 -22.20 -7.49
C PHE A 309 14.26 -21.91 -7.70
N ASP A 310 15.04 -22.95 -8.04
CA ASP A 310 16.51 -22.88 -8.21
C ASP A 310 16.97 -21.85 -9.24
N GLY A 311 16.07 -21.44 -10.15
CA GLY A 311 16.35 -20.44 -11.18
C GLY A 311 16.30 -18.99 -10.70
N MET A 312 15.97 -18.75 -9.41
CA MET A 312 15.93 -17.42 -8.80
C MET A 312 16.77 -17.41 -7.50
N PRO A 313 18.12 -17.47 -7.60
CA PRO A 313 19.01 -17.50 -6.45
C PRO A 313 18.91 -16.21 -5.64
N LYS A 314 18.80 -16.36 -4.31
CA LYS A 314 18.66 -15.24 -3.38
C LYS A 314 19.96 -14.47 -3.26
N LEU A 315 19.85 -13.15 -3.40
CA LEU A 315 20.94 -12.20 -3.22
C LEU A 315 21.21 -11.94 -1.73
N ASN A 316 22.46 -11.75 -1.39
CA ASN A 316 22.89 -11.37 -0.05
C ASN A 316 22.90 -9.83 0.09
N THR A 317 21.75 -9.26 0.36
CA THR A 317 21.56 -7.81 0.50
C THR A 317 22.20 -7.21 1.76
N ASN A 318 22.93 -8.00 2.58
CA ASN A 318 23.82 -7.52 3.64
C ASN A 318 25.25 -7.28 3.14
N ASN A 319 25.64 -7.87 2.00
CA ASN A 319 26.96 -7.72 1.41
C ASN A 319 27.14 -6.29 0.88
N PRO A 320 28.18 -5.55 1.29
CA PRO A 320 28.40 -4.17 0.84
C PRO A 320 28.50 -4.04 -0.69
N GLU A 321 29.17 -4.99 -1.38
CA GLU A 321 29.30 -4.95 -2.84
C GLU A 321 27.94 -5.14 -3.55
N VAL A 322 27.05 -5.95 -2.98
CA VAL A 322 25.67 -6.13 -3.49
C VAL A 322 24.87 -4.85 -3.26
N ILE A 323 25.00 -4.25 -2.09
CA ILE A 323 24.35 -2.96 -1.79
C ILE A 323 24.82 -1.91 -2.80
N ASP A 324 26.12 -1.70 -2.93
CA ASP A 324 26.69 -0.70 -3.83
C ASP A 324 26.25 -0.93 -5.28
N TYR A 325 26.28 -2.19 -5.76
CA TYR A 325 25.83 -2.54 -7.10
C TYR A 325 24.38 -2.12 -7.37
N PHE A 326 23.46 -2.42 -6.47
CA PHE A 326 22.04 -2.08 -6.67
C PHE A 326 21.75 -0.60 -6.44
N LEU A 327 22.48 0.08 -5.56
CA LEU A 327 22.42 1.53 -5.45
C LEU A 327 22.87 2.23 -6.74
N ASP A 328 23.89 1.71 -7.40
CA ASP A 328 24.36 2.21 -8.68
C ASP A 328 23.36 1.92 -9.81
N VAL A 329 22.68 0.76 -9.80
CA VAL A 329 21.54 0.46 -10.69
C VAL A 329 20.42 1.47 -10.53
N CYS A 330 20.00 1.73 -9.29
CA CYS A 330 18.93 2.69 -9.01
C CYS A 330 19.34 4.12 -9.41
N THR A 331 20.60 4.50 -9.13
CA THR A 331 21.17 5.78 -9.58
C THR A 331 21.09 5.90 -11.10
N TYR A 332 21.53 4.85 -11.81
CA TYR A 332 21.44 4.81 -13.28
C TYR A 332 20.00 4.96 -13.79
N TRP A 333 19.02 4.32 -13.14
CA TRP A 333 17.61 4.45 -13.55
C TRP A 333 17.09 5.87 -13.35
N VAL A 334 17.39 6.50 -12.19
CA VAL A 334 16.97 7.87 -11.91
C VAL A 334 17.64 8.85 -12.88
N GLU A 335 18.96 8.81 -13.03
CA GLU A 335 19.70 9.76 -13.87
C GLU A 335 19.43 9.56 -15.36
N THR A 336 19.19 8.31 -15.79
CA THR A 336 19.02 7.99 -17.22
C THR A 336 17.60 8.18 -17.68
N PHE A 337 16.61 7.80 -16.85
CA PHE A 337 15.21 7.76 -17.24
C PHE A 337 14.34 8.80 -16.53
N ASP A 338 14.84 9.43 -15.47
CA ASP A 338 14.10 10.40 -14.64
C ASP A 338 12.84 9.82 -14.00
N ILE A 339 12.91 8.57 -13.53
CA ILE A 339 11.79 7.94 -12.81
C ILE A 339 11.48 8.66 -11.49
N ASP A 340 10.23 8.59 -11.03
CA ASP A 340 9.74 9.27 -9.82
C ASP A 340 9.61 8.34 -8.62
N ALA A 341 9.61 7.03 -8.87
CA ALA A 341 9.38 6.03 -7.84
C ALA A 341 10.00 4.69 -8.19
N ILE A 342 10.19 3.87 -7.15
CA ILE A 342 10.59 2.47 -7.29
C ILE A 342 9.73 1.61 -6.35
N ARG A 343 9.29 0.46 -6.85
CA ARG A 343 8.71 -0.61 -6.06
C ARG A 343 9.76 -1.70 -5.87
N LEU A 344 9.99 -2.16 -4.65
CA LEU A 344 10.87 -3.29 -4.37
C LEU A 344 10.05 -4.58 -4.33
N ASP A 345 10.39 -5.51 -5.20
CA ASP A 345 9.84 -6.87 -5.23
C ASP A 345 10.29 -7.68 -4.01
N VAL A 346 9.36 -8.43 -3.38
CA VAL A 346 9.64 -9.25 -2.18
C VAL A 346 10.41 -8.46 -1.11
N ALA A 347 10.00 -7.24 -0.84
CA ALA A 347 10.73 -6.29 -0.01
C ALA A 347 10.93 -6.75 1.44
N ASN A 348 10.03 -7.61 1.96
CA ASN A 348 10.15 -8.20 3.30
C ASN A 348 11.33 -9.17 3.46
N GLU A 349 11.94 -9.62 2.37
CA GLU A 349 13.12 -10.48 2.40
C GLU A 349 14.43 -9.74 2.06
N VAL A 350 14.36 -8.45 1.75
CA VAL A 350 15.51 -7.57 1.56
C VAL A 350 15.98 -7.02 2.91
N SER A 351 17.28 -6.87 3.13
CA SER A 351 17.79 -6.43 4.43
C SER A 351 17.44 -4.97 4.72
N HIS A 352 17.10 -4.65 5.97
CA HIS A 352 16.91 -3.27 6.43
C HIS A 352 18.13 -2.38 6.13
N LYS A 353 19.34 -2.94 6.20
CA LYS A 353 20.56 -2.21 5.85
C LYS A 353 20.54 -1.71 4.41
N PHE A 354 20.11 -2.57 3.48
CA PHE A 354 19.95 -2.19 2.07
C PHE A 354 18.84 -1.14 1.90
N CYS A 355 17.67 -1.37 2.51
CA CYS A 355 16.52 -0.46 2.39
C CYS A 355 16.86 0.96 2.87
N LYS A 356 17.57 1.08 4.01
CA LYS A 356 18.04 2.38 4.53
C LYS A 356 19.08 3.03 3.61
N ALA A 357 20.01 2.26 3.07
CA ALA A 357 20.98 2.77 2.10
C ALA A 357 20.31 3.26 0.81
N LEU A 358 19.29 2.52 0.34
CA LEU A 358 18.48 2.91 -0.81
C LEU A 358 17.74 4.23 -0.54
N ARG A 359 17.03 4.36 0.60
CA ARG A 359 16.34 5.61 0.97
C ARG A 359 17.31 6.80 0.94
N HIS A 360 18.43 6.68 1.62
CA HIS A 360 19.44 7.73 1.66
C HIS A 360 19.99 8.11 0.27
N ARG A 361 20.24 7.11 -0.59
CA ARG A 361 20.70 7.34 -1.95
C ARG A 361 19.62 8.06 -2.78
N MET A 362 18.38 7.63 -2.71
CA MET A 362 17.29 8.25 -3.48
C MET A 362 17.03 9.69 -3.05
N ASP A 363 17.03 9.99 -1.76
CA ASP A 363 16.90 11.35 -1.24
C ASP A 363 18.00 12.29 -1.73
N SER A 364 19.20 11.77 -1.94
CA SER A 364 20.33 12.54 -2.48
C SER A 364 20.24 12.82 -3.98
N LEU A 365 19.45 12.04 -4.72
CA LEU A 365 19.35 12.13 -6.18
C LEU A 365 18.11 12.90 -6.65
N LYS A 366 16.99 12.70 -6.00
CA LYS A 366 15.72 13.31 -6.41
C LYS A 366 14.85 13.60 -5.20
N GLU A 367 14.53 14.85 -4.99
CA GLU A 367 13.59 15.30 -3.96
C GLU A 367 12.23 14.61 -4.20
N ASP A 368 11.54 14.27 -3.12
CA ASP A 368 10.22 13.62 -3.14
C ASP A 368 10.17 12.28 -3.92
N PHE A 369 11.29 11.55 -3.97
CA PHE A 369 11.31 10.23 -4.59
C PHE A 369 10.53 9.20 -3.76
N PHE A 370 9.60 8.48 -4.39
CA PHE A 370 8.71 7.55 -3.71
C PHE A 370 9.27 6.10 -3.74
N ILE A 371 9.36 5.46 -2.57
CA ILE A 371 9.78 4.06 -2.44
C ILE A 371 8.63 3.22 -1.89
N LEU A 372 8.19 2.24 -2.69
CA LEU A 372 7.11 1.32 -2.37
C LEU A 372 7.66 -0.08 -2.07
N GLY A 373 7.28 -0.70 -0.96
CA GLY A 373 7.61 -2.09 -0.65
C GLY A 373 6.51 -3.08 -1.05
N ASP A 374 6.88 -4.19 -1.68
CA ASP A 374 5.97 -5.33 -1.85
C ASP A 374 6.01 -6.21 -0.61
N ILE A 375 5.08 -5.95 0.31
CA ILE A 375 4.97 -6.65 1.59
C ILE A 375 3.49 -6.96 1.86
N TRP A 376 3.18 -8.22 2.13
CA TRP A 376 1.80 -8.72 2.25
C TRP A 376 1.25 -8.76 3.68
N HIS A 377 2.02 -8.35 4.67
CA HIS A 377 1.67 -8.39 6.09
C HIS A 377 1.94 -7.04 6.76
N ASN A 378 1.75 -6.94 8.08
CA ASN A 378 2.06 -5.73 8.84
C ASN A 378 3.49 -5.27 8.59
N SER A 379 3.63 -4.05 8.09
CA SER A 379 4.89 -3.51 7.56
C SER A 379 5.44 -2.35 8.40
N ILE A 380 4.95 -2.14 9.62
CA ILE A 380 5.33 -0.99 10.45
C ILE A 380 6.85 -0.85 10.63
N GLN A 381 7.59 -1.97 10.66
CA GLN A 381 9.03 -1.96 10.85
C GLN A 381 9.82 -1.33 9.70
N TRP A 382 9.24 -1.23 8.49
CA TRP A 382 9.84 -0.59 7.31
C TRP A 382 9.31 0.83 7.06
N LEU A 383 8.27 1.26 7.80
CA LEU A 383 7.54 2.51 7.59
C LEU A 383 7.81 3.52 8.71
N ARG A 384 9.08 3.61 9.13
CA ARG A 384 9.55 4.54 10.17
C ARG A 384 10.18 5.81 9.62
N GLY A 385 10.16 6.00 8.29
CA GLY A 385 10.68 7.19 7.61
C GLY A 385 12.10 7.05 7.05
N ASP A 386 12.79 5.95 7.33
CA ASP A 386 14.18 5.72 6.90
C ASP A 386 14.36 4.56 5.90
N GLU A 387 13.25 3.98 5.41
CA GLU A 387 13.25 2.88 4.44
C GLU A 387 12.22 3.12 3.34
N PHE A 388 10.96 2.65 3.52
CA PHE A 388 9.89 2.82 2.53
C PHE A 388 8.94 3.93 2.94
N ASP A 389 8.36 4.58 1.94
CA ASP A 389 7.27 5.53 2.13
C ASP A 389 5.93 4.82 2.34
N SER A 390 5.74 3.72 1.60
CA SER A 390 4.49 2.96 1.62
C SER A 390 4.74 1.49 1.24
N VAL A 391 3.69 0.70 1.38
CA VAL A 391 3.66 -0.70 0.94
C VAL A 391 2.41 -0.98 0.12
N MET A 392 2.49 -2.00 -0.76
CA MET A 392 1.32 -2.54 -1.45
C MET A 392 0.34 -3.07 -0.39
N ASN A 393 -0.81 -2.38 -0.22
CA ASN A 393 -1.71 -2.63 0.90
C ASN A 393 -2.61 -3.86 0.68
N TYR A 394 -2.01 -5.05 0.69
CA TYR A 394 -2.75 -6.31 0.58
C TYR A 394 -3.67 -6.58 1.78
N THR A 395 -3.39 -5.96 2.95
CA THR A 395 -4.30 -5.99 4.09
C THR A 395 -5.64 -5.34 3.74
N PHE A 396 -5.61 -4.16 3.06
CA PHE A 396 -6.82 -3.51 2.56
C PHE A 396 -7.56 -4.40 1.56
N GLN A 397 -6.85 -4.97 0.57
CA GLN A 397 -7.42 -5.88 -0.40
C GLN A 397 -8.17 -7.06 0.27
N THR A 398 -7.55 -7.69 1.26
CA THR A 398 -8.15 -8.84 1.97
C THR A 398 -9.40 -8.42 2.73
N LEU A 399 -9.32 -7.37 3.55
CA LEU A 399 -10.44 -6.90 4.36
C LEU A 399 -11.64 -6.47 3.52
N ILE A 400 -11.40 -5.77 2.42
CA ILE A 400 -12.46 -5.38 1.50
C ILE A 400 -13.08 -6.61 0.84
N ASN A 401 -12.27 -7.51 0.32
CA ASN A 401 -12.79 -8.72 -0.35
C ASN A 401 -13.56 -9.64 0.60
N ASP A 402 -13.13 -9.78 1.84
CA ASP A 402 -13.73 -10.71 2.80
C ASP A 402 -15.21 -10.39 3.09
N PHE A 403 -15.58 -9.11 3.18
CA PHE A 403 -16.97 -8.73 3.39
C PHE A 403 -17.90 -9.23 2.26
N TRP A 404 -17.45 -9.16 0.99
CA TRP A 404 -18.25 -9.66 -0.15
C TRP A 404 -18.17 -11.18 -0.33
N ALA A 405 -17.10 -11.81 0.14
CA ALA A 405 -16.89 -13.25 0.04
C ALA A 405 -17.58 -14.04 1.17
N ILE A 406 -17.72 -13.45 2.35
CA ILE A 406 -18.26 -14.08 3.55
C ILE A 406 -19.67 -13.54 3.83
N GLU A 407 -20.70 -14.30 3.47
CA GLU A 407 -22.10 -13.86 3.58
C GLU A 407 -22.54 -13.52 5.01
N SER A 408 -21.92 -14.15 6.02
CA SER A 408 -22.22 -13.89 7.44
C SER A 408 -21.60 -12.60 7.99
N TYR A 409 -20.72 -11.93 7.24
CA TYR A 409 -20.15 -10.65 7.67
C TYR A 409 -21.20 -9.54 7.62
N THR A 410 -21.17 -8.71 8.66
CA THR A 410 -22.07 -7.56 8.82
C THR A 410 -21.33 -6.26 8.48
N LYS A 411 -22.09 -5.15 8.37
CA LYS A 411 -21.52 -3.78 8.26
C LYS A 411 -20.52 -3.47 9.37
N LYS A 412 -20.72 -4.03 10.58
CA LYS A 412 -19.78 -3.88 11.69
C LYS A 412 -18.48 -4.63 11.45
N ASP A 413 -18.53 -5.83 10.86
CA ASP A 413 -17.32 -6.58 10.49
C ASP A 413 -16.49 -5.84 9.45
N PHE A 414 -17.16 -5.20 8.49
CA PHE A 414 -16.51 -4.33 7.51
C PHE A 414 -15.87 -3.10 8.19
N MET A 415 -16.61 -2.40 9.06
CA MET A 415 -16.09 -1.26 9.84
C MET A 415 -14.86 -1.66 10.66
N TYR A 416 -14.91 -2.79 11.38
CA TYR A 416 -13.78 -3.28 12.16
C TYR A 416 -12.55 -3.58 11.27
N GLY A 417 -12.77 -4.15 10.08
CA GLY A 417 -11.71 -4.41 9.12
C GLY A 417 -11.04 -3.14 8.64
N VAL A 418 -11.83 -2.15 8.22
CA VAL A 418 -11.31 -0.85 7.75
C VAL A 418 -10.59 -0.12 8.88
N ASN A 419 -11.19 -0.05 10.07
CA ASN A 419 -10.58 0.59 11.24
C ASN A 419 -9.25 -0.09 11.62
N GLN A 420 -9.21 -1.42 11.60
CA GLN A 420 -7.97 -2.17 11.84
C GLN A 420 -6.90 -1.83 10.80
N CYS A 421 -7.26 -1.78 9.51
CA CYS A 421 -6.32 -1.47 8.44
C CYS A 421 -5.64 -0.11 8.63
N PHE A 422 -6.42 0.93 8.96
CA PHE A 422 -5.89 2.29 9.13
C PHE A 422 -5.40 2.61 10.56
N SER A 423 -5.41 1.63 11.47
CA SER A 423 -4.82 1.76 12.80
C SER A 423 -3.41 1.19 12.91
N ILE A 424 -2.94 0.47 11.88
CA ILE A 424 -1.64 -0.23 11.92
C ILE A 424 -0.47 0.74 11.79
N TYR A 425 -0.64 1.85 11.07
CA TYR A 425 0.42 2.78 10.70
C TYR A 425 0.15 4.21 11.20
N PRO A 426 1.19 5.05 11.31
CA PRO A 426 1.05 6.50 11.50
C PRO A 426 0.14 7.14 10.44
N ARG A 427 -0.50 8.27 10.79
CA ARG A 427 -1.44 8.97 9.89
C ARG A 427 -0.80 9.39 8.58
N GLN A 428 0.46 9.84 8.59
CA GLN A 428 1.18 10.24 7.38
C GLN A 428 1.30 9.07 6.41
N ILE A 429 1.59 7.87 6.92
CA ILE A 429 1.66 6.64 6.12
C ILE A 429 0.28 6.27 5.58
N ASN A 430 -0.76 6.34 6.42
CA ASN A 430 -2.13 6.05 5.99
C ASN A 430 -2.59 6.93 4.83
N SER A 431 -2.09 8.17 4.75
CA SER A 431 -2.44 9.10 3.66
C SER A 431 -1.90 8.68 2.29
N ILE A 432 -0.87 7.83 2.26
CA ILE A 432 -0.20 7.37 1.04
C ILE A 432 -0.13 5.86 0.91
N LEU A 433 -0.88 5.10 1.74
CA LEU A 433 -0.96 3.64 1.58
C LEU A 433 -1.39 3.28 0.16
N PHE A 434 -0.60 2.40 -0.48
CA PHE A 434 -0.81 2.01 -1.86
C PHE A 434 -1.92 0.95 -1.96
N ASN A 435 -3.18 1.43 -2.00
CA ASN A 435 -4.36 0.58 -1.98
C ASN A 435 -4.64 -0.02 -3.36
N LEU A 436 -4.92 -1.32 -3.37
CA LEU A 436 -5.26 -2.08 -4.58
C LEU A 436 -6.32 -3.14 -4.23
N LEU A 437 -7.05 -3.62 -5.25
CA LEU A 437 -8.02 -4.71 -5.10
C LEU A 437 -7.65 -5.94 -5.93
N ASP A 438 -6.84 -5.76 -6.96
CA ASP A 438 -6.22 -6.82 -7.75
C ASP A 438 -4.83 -6.38 -8.25
N SER A 439 -4.03 -7.35 -8.71
CA SER A 439 -2.68 -7.13 -9.23
C SER A 439 -2.29 -8.25 -10.19
N HIS A 440 -1.06 -8.20 -10.70
CA HIS A 440 -0.49 -9.26 -11.53
C HIS A 440 -0.23 -10.59 -10.77
N ASP A 441 -0.36 -10.59 -9.43
CA ASP A 441 -0.15 -11.76 -8.56
C ASP A 441 -1.45 -12.32 -7.96
N THR A 442 -2.58 -11.66 -8.22
CA THR A 442 -3.86 -12.04 -7.64
C THR A 442 -4.91 -12.32 -8.71
N ILE A 443 -5.97 -13.02 -8.32
CA ILE A 443 -7.15 -13.17 -9.18
C ILE A 443 -7.73 -11.78 -9.48
N ARG A 444 -8.17 -11.54 -10.72
CA ARG A 444 -8.86 -10.32 -11.12
C ARG A 444 -10.10 -10.07 -10.26
N LEU A 445 -10.33 -8.83 -9.87
CA LEU A 445 -11.42 -8.44 -8.99
C LEU A 445 -12.78 -8.94 -9.49
N ILE A 446 -13.10 -8.70 -10.75
CA ILE A 446 -14.38 -9.16 -11.33
C ILE A 446 -14.54 -10.69 -11.32
N THR A 447 -13.47 -11.43 -11.56
CA THR A 447 -13.48 -12.90 -11.53
C THR A 447 -13.73 -13.42 -10.12
N LYS A 448 -13.12 -12.78 -9.12
CA LYS A 448 -13.31 -13.12 -7.70
C LYS A 448 -14.75 -12.88 -7.24
N LEU A 449 -15.38 -11.81 -7.72
CA LEU A 449 -16.72 -11.40 -7.31
C LEU A 449 -17.84 -12.05 -8.13
N GLY A 450 -17.59 -12.36 -9.41
CA GLY A 450 -18.61 -12.89 -10.34
C GLY A 450 -19.81 -11.98 -10.58
N ASN A 451 -19.76 -10.72 -10.15
CA ASN A 451 -20.87 -9.76 -10.25
C ASN A 451 -20.34 -8.35 -10.45
N ILE A 452 -20.82 -7.66 -11.49
CA ILE A 452 -20.35 -6.32 -11.86
C ILE A 452 -20.81 -5.23 -10.88
N ASP A 453 -21.94 -5.37 -10.22
CA ASP A 453 -22.44 -4.37 -9.28
C ASP A 453 -21.63 -4.42 -7.98
N LYS A 454 -21.29 -5.62 -7.48
CA LYS A 454 -20.36 -5.81 -6.36
C LYS A 454 -18.96 -5.29 -6.70
N PHE A 455 -18.54 -5.42 -7.96
CA PHE A 455 -17.28 -4.85 -8.44
C PHE A 455 -17.27 -3.32 -8.30
N TYR A 456 -18.35 -2.62 -8.70
CA TYR A 456 -18.46 -1.17 -8.52
C TYR A 456 -18.52 -0.77 -7.03
N GLN A 457 -19.17 -1.58 -6.18
CA GLN A 457 -19.15 -1.35 -4.73
C GLN A 457 -17.72 -1.35 -4.18
N GLN A 458 -16.90 -2.35 -4.52
CA GLN A 458 -15.52 -2.42 -4.05
C GLN A 458 -14.65 -1.32 -4.64
N LEU A 459 -14.81 -0.97 -5.92
CA LEU A 459 -14.13 0.19 -6.50
C LEU A 459 -14.52 1.48 -5.79
N THR A 460 -15.79 1.66 -5.43
CA THR A 460 -16.23 2.83 -4.66
C THR A 460 -15.47 2.92 -3.33
N VAL A 461 -15.30 1.82 -2.61
CA VAL A 461 -14.49 1.80 -1.38
C VAL A 461 -13.03 2.19 -1.69
N LEU A 462 -12.43 1.61 -2.73
CA LEU A 462 -11.05 1.92 -3.13
C LEU A 462 -10.86 3.42 -3.39
N PHE A 463 -11.81 4.05 -4.10
CA PHE A 463 -11.73 5.46 -4.48
C PHE A 463 -12.17 6.45 -3.38
N THR A 464 -12.76 5.98 -2.30
CA THR A 464 -13.27 6.85 -1.22
C THR A 464 -12.54 6.69 0.11
N MET A 465 -11.77 5.61 0.32
CA MET A 465 -10.98 5.40 1.54
C MET A 465 -9.61 6.12 1.48
N PRO A 466 -8.96 6.37 2.65
CA PRO A 466 -7.62 6.96 2.72
C PRO A 466 -6.58 6.19 1.92
N GLY A 467 -5.46 6.83 1.57
CA GLY A 467 -4.34 6.24 0.83
C GLY A 467 -4.25 6.74 -0.60
N THR A 468 -3.33 6.21 -1.40
CA THR A 468 -3.27 6.38 -2.85
C THR A 468 -3.91 5.18 -3.55
N VAL A 469 -4.46 5.37 -4.74
CA VAL A 469 -5.22 4.34 -5.46
C VAL A 469 -4.36 3.72 -6.55
N CYS A 470 -4.34 2.39 -6.61
CA CYS A 470 -3.80 1.66 -7.75
C CYS A 470 -4.86 0.76 -8.37
N ILE A 471 -5.04 0.89 -9.68
CA ILE A 471 -5.80 -0.06 -10.48
C ILE A 471 -4.86 -0.85 -11.39
N TYR A 472 -5.11 -2.13 -11.53
CA TYR A 472 -4.37 -3.00 -12.42
C TYR A 472 -4.91 -2.86 -13.85
N TYR A 473 -4.05 -2.87 -14.89
CA TYR A 473 -4.50 -2.69 -16.27
C TYR A 473 -5.67 -3.62 -16.62
N GLY A 474 -6.68 -3.09 -17.27
CA GLY A 474 -7.89 -3.83 -17.61
C GLY A 474 -8.95 -3.87 -16.49
N THR A 475 -8.66 -3.38 -15.29
CA THR A 475 -9.67 -3.27 -14.23
C THR A 475 -10.78 -2.30 -14.64
N GLU A 476 -10.48 -1.24 -15.39
CA GLU A 476 -11.47 -0.28 -15.90
C GLU A 476 -12.51 -0.88 -16.86
N ILE A 477 -12.17 -2.01 -17.47
CA ILE A 477 -13.10 -2.75 -18.34
C ILE A 477 -13.68 -4.01 -17.66
N ALA A 478 -13.36 -4.21 -16.36
CA ALA A 478 -13.65 -5.43 -15.62
C ALA A 478 -13.12 -6.68 -16.36
N LEU A 479 -11.83 -6.65 -16.74
CA LEU A 479 -11.16 -7.77 -17.40
C LEU A 479 -11.09 -8.96 -16.47
N GLU A 480 -11.58 -10.11 -16.92
CA GLU A 480 -11.52 -11.36 -16.17
C GLU A 480 -10.13 -12.01 -16.22
N GLY A 481 -9.83 -12.82 -15.20
CA GLY A 481 -8.62 -13.63 -15.13
C GLY A 481 -8.52 -14.35 -13.79
N GLY A 482 -8.18 -15.62 -13.83
CA GLY A 482 -7.98 -16.49 -12.66
C GLY A 482 -6.62 -16.27 -11.99
N TYR A 483 -6.11 -17.33 -11.34
CA TYR A 483 -4.74 -17.31 -10.77
C TYR A 483 -3.68 -17.09 -11.86
N ASP A 484 -2.49 -16.61 -11.43
CA ASP A 484 -1.32 -16.51 -12.29
C ASP A 484 -1.10 -17.85 -13.07
N PRO A 485 -0.94 -17.77 -14.41
CA PRO A 485 -0.75 -16.60 -15.26
C PRO A 485 -2.04 -15.98 -15.83
N ASP A 486 -3.24 -16.54 -15.59
CA ASP A 486 -4.47 -16.10 -16.26
C ASP A 486 -4.91 -14.67 -15.85
N CYS A 487 -4.52 -14.17 -14.68
CA CYS A 487 -4.72 -12.77 -14.31
C CYS A 487 -3.96 -11.77 -15.20
N ARG A 488 -3.00 -12.25 -16.02
CA ARG A 488 -2.15 -11.46 -16.92
C ARG A 488 -2.63 -11.56 -18.38
N ARG A 489 -3.95 -11.58 -18.62
CA ARG A 489 -4.54 -11.56 -19.98
C ARG A 489 -4.16 -10.29 -20.71
N CYS A 490 -4.11 -10.37 -22.05
CA CYS A 490 -3.83 -9.20 -22.87
C CYS A 490 -4.93 -8.12 -22.75
N MET A 491 -4.51 -6.85 -22.80
CA MET A 491 -5.46 -5.75 -22.93
C MET A 491 -6.17 -5.84 -24.28
N PRO A 492 -7.51 -5.97 -24.33
CA PRO A 492 -8.24 -6.24 -25.56
C PRO A 492 -8.54 -4.95 -26.33
N TRP A 493 -7.52 -4.32 -26.91
CA TRP A 493 -7.62 -3.01 -27.55
C TRP A 493 -8.67 -2.95 -28.65
N ASP A 494 -8.77 -3.97 -29.52
CA ASP A 494 -9.78 -4.03 -30.59
C ASP A 494 -11.22 -3.98 -30.02
N GLU A 495 -11.44 -4.64 -28.86
CA GLU A 495 -12.75 -4.64 -28.20
C GLU A 495 -13.04 -3.29 -27.52
N ILE A 496 -12.02 -2.61 -27.00
CA ILE A 496 -12.13 -1.27 -26.43
C ILE A 496 -12.41 -0.26 -27.54
N GLU A 497 -11.68 -0.30 -28.63
CA GLU A 497 -11.86 0.57 -29.79
C GLU A 497 -13.20 0.35 -30.50
N SER A 498 -13.81 -0.84 -30.33
CA SER A 498 -15.18 -1.12 -30.78
C SER A 498 -16.29 -0.63 -29.83
N HIS A 499 -15.92 0.12 -28.77
CA HIS A 499 -16.85 0.66 -27.77
C HIS A 499 -17.60 -0.38 -26.92
N LYS A 500 -17.06 -1.60 -26.82
CA LYS A 500 -17.68 -2.69 -26.06
C LYS A 500 -17.77 -2.43 -24.57
N PHE A 501 -16.87 -1.62 -24.02
CA PHE A 501 -16.70 -1.42 -22.58
C PHE A 501 -16.95 0.03 -22.13
N ASP A 502 -17.49 0.89 -22.97
CA ASP A 502 -17.65 2.32 -22.68
C ASP A 502 -18.35 2.58 -21.35
N ASP A 503 -19.47 1.90 -21.07
CA ASP A 503 -20.20 2.05 -19.79
C ASP A 503 -19.32 1.74 -18.56
N ARG A 504 -18.44 0.74 -18.67
CA ARG A 504 -17.52 0.37 -17.57
C ARG A 504 -16.44 1.41 -17.39
N ILE A 505 -15.82 1.83 -18.49
CA ILE A 505 -14.77 2.86 -18.52
C ILE A 505 -15.34 4.18 -17.95
N ASP A 506 -16.54 4.59 -18.36
CA ASP A 506 -17.17 5.83 -17.88
C ASP A 506 -17.45 5.79 -16.38
N LYS A 507 -17.88 4.68 -15.82
CA LYS A 507 -18.09 4.52 -14.38
C LYS A 507 -16.78 4.62 -13.60
N VAL A 508 -15.72 3.96 -14.06
CA VAL A 508 -14.41 4.04 -13.41
C VAL A 508 -13.84 5.46 -13.54
N LYS A 509 -13.94 6.08 -14.71
CA LYS A 509 -13.54 7.47 -14.95
C LYS A 509 -14.29 8.46 -14.04
N THR A 510 -15.57 8.21 -13.77
CA THR A 510 -16.36 9.02 -12.82
C THR A 510 -15.81 8.95 -11.42
N LEU A 511 -15.47 7.74 -10.92
CA LEU A 511 -14.84 7.56 -9.60
C LEU A 511 -13.45 8.22 -9.52
N ILE A 512 -12.62 8.08 -10.55
CA ILE A 512 -11.32 8.74 -10.66
C ILE A 512 -11.49 10.27 -10.60
N THR A 513 -12.40 10.82 -11.39
CA THR A 513 -12.68 12.25 -11.46
C THR A 513 -13.17 12.77 -10.11
N ALA A 514 -14.09 12.04 -9.47
CA ALA A 514 -14.58 12.39 -8.14
C ALA A 514 -13.44 12.46 -7.11
N ARG A 515 -12.58 11.43 -7.05
CA ARG A 515 -11.47 11.41 -6.11
C ARG A 515 -10.48 12.56 -6.34
N LYS A 516 -10.15 12.86 -7.61
CA LYS A 516 -9.24 13.98 -7.96
C LYS A 516 -9.83 15.33 -7.55
N ALA A 517 -11.13 15.52 -7.75
CA ALA A 517 -11.81 16.79 -7.50
C ALA A 517 -12.17 17.02 -6.01
N LYS A 518 -12.28 15.95 -5.20
CA LYS A 518 -12.84 15.99 -3.85
C LYS A 518 -11.79 15.70 -2.79
N ALA A 519 -11.36 16.73 -2.05
CA ALA A 519 -10.42 16.58 -0.94
C ALA A 519 -10.93 15.62 0.15
N ALA A 520 -12.24 15.62 0.41
CA ALA A 520 -12.85 14.71 1.36
C ALA A 520 -12.60 13.24 1.02
N LEU A 521 -12.58 12.85 -0.26
CA LEU A 521 -12.33 11.47 -0.67
C LEU A 521 -10.88 11.02 -0.51
N ARG A 522 -9.92 11.96 -0.43
CA ARG A 522 -8.49 11.66 -0.29
C ARG A 522 -7.98 11.69 1.16
N ASN A 523 -8.67 12.40 2.04
CA ASN A 523 -8.25 12.56 3.43
C ASN A 523 -8.59 11.34 4.30
N GLN A 524 -8.16 11.38 5.57
CA GLN A 524 -8.34 10.29 6.52
C GLN A 524 -9.64 10.38 7.34
N ASN A 525 -10.43 11.45 7.16
CA ASN A 525 -11.65 11.66 7.93
C ASN A 525 -12.79 10.84 7.31
N TYR A 526 -13.10 9.72 7.93
CA TYR A 526 -14.28 8.91 7.63
C TYR A 526 -15.01 8.56 8.91
N CYS A 527 -16.34 8.48 8.83
CA CYS A 527 -17.17 8.09 9.95
C CYS A 527 -18.27 7.15 9.46
N PHE A 528 -18.28 5.92 9.99
CA PHE A 528 -19.36 4.98 9.72
C PHE A 528 -20.64 5.44 10.42
N ASN A 529 -21.77 5.28 9.76
CA ASN A 529 -23.08 5.65 10.27
C ASN A 529 -24.13 4.56 9.94
N ASP A 530 -25.28 4.63 10.63
CA ASP A 530 -26.36 3.65 10.52
C ASP A 530 -27.60 4.27 9.85
N LEU A 531 -27.44 4.82 8.62
CA LEU A 531 -28.58 5.42 7.88
C LEU A 531 -29.66 4.41 7.51
N ILE A 532 -29.29 3.15 7.36
CA ILE A 532 -30.18 2.05 7.02
C ILE A 532 -29.97 0.92 8.03
N ASP A 533 -31.07 0.47 8.66
CA ASP A 533 -31.06 -0.63 9.62
C ASP A 533 -31.08 -1.99 8.88
N ASP A 534 -29.94 -2.30 8.26
CA ASP A 534 -29.65 -3.58 7.60
C ASP A 534 -28.16 -3.88 7.73
N ASP A 535 -27.83 -5.06 8.22
CA ASP A 535 -26.45 -5.48 8.47
C ASP A 535 -25.60 -5.65 7.19
N ARG A 536 -26.24 -5.66 6.02
CA ARG A 536 -25.58 -5.74 4.72
C ARG A 536 -25.55 -4.41 3.98
N VAL A 537 -25.94 -3.30 4.62
CA VAL A 537 -25.82 -1.96 4.03
C VAL A 537 -24.70 -1.18 4.71
N ILE A 538 -23.61 -0.96 4.00
CA ILE A 538 -22.48 -0.15 4.46
C ILE A 538 -22.79 1.32 4.19
N SER A 539 -22.61 2.16 5.21
CA SER A 539 -22.83 3.59 5.12
C SER A 539 -21.77 4.35 5.90
N TYR A 540 -21.16 5.37 5.29
CA TYR A 540 -20.17 6.24 5.93
C TYR A 540 -20.09 7.60 5.29
N THR A 541 -19.65 8.60 6.05
CA THR A 541 -19.31 9.94 5.57
C THR A 541 -17.80 10.10 5.39
N LYS A 542 -17.44 10.97 4.46
CA LYS A 542 -16.10 11.51 4.24
C LYS A 542 -16.17 13.03 4.34
N GLU A 543 -15.33 13.62 5.19
CA GLU A 543 -15.41 15.05 5.50
C GLU A 543 -14.09 15.76 5.23
N SER A 544 -14.17 16.98 4.67
CA SER A 544 -13.09 17.94 4.61
C SER A 544 -13.55 19.28 5.19
N GLU A 545 -12.70 20.28 5.19
CA GLU A 545 -13.09 21.64 5.66
C GLU A 545 -14.24 22.23 4.84
N SER A 546 -14.37 21.87 3.57
CA SER A 546 -15.31 22.48 2.62
C SER A 546 -16.50 21.59 2.22
N GLU A 547 -16.46 20.29 2.48
CA GLU A 547 -17.49 19.37 1.99
C GLU A 547 -17.67 18.14 2.89
N CYS A 548 -18.90 17.60 2.89
CA CYS A 548 -19.25 16.30 3.44
C CYS A 548 -19.85 15.43 2.33
N ILE A 549 -19.37 14.19 2.23
CA ILE A 549 -19.76 13.23 1.20
C ILE A 549 -20.26 11.97 1.88
N GLN A 550 -21.48 11.55 1.56
CA GLN A 550 -22.07 10.32 2.02
C GLN A 550 -21.83 9.22 0.98
N VAL A 551 -21.43 8.05 1.44
CA VAL A 551 -21.31 6.81 0.65
C VAL A 551 -22.26 5.77 1.21
N ILE A 552 -23.06 5.15 0.36
CA ILE A 552 -23.95 4.04 0.72
C ILE A 552 -23.75 2.89 -0.28
N LEU A 553 -23.44 1.71 0.25
CA LEU A 553 -23.30 0.48 -0.51
C LEU A 553 -24.37 -0.50 -0.05
N ASN A 554 -25.38 -0.70 -0.83
CA ASN A 554 -26.45 -1.67 -0.57
C ASN A 554 -25.98 -3.06 -0.99
N CYS A 555 -25.37 -3.81 -0.08
CA CYS A 555 -24.93 -5.19 -0.33
C CYS A 555 -26.00 -6.21 0.07
N SER A 556 -27.23 -5.76 0.39
CA SER A 556 -28.38 -6.59 0.73
C SER A 556 -29.19 -7.01 -0.51
N THR A 557 -30.22 -7.79 -0.29
CA THR A 557 -31.19 -8.21 -1.31
C THR A 557 -32.42 -7.30 -1.39
N ASN A 558 -32.50 -6.26 -0.54
CA ASN A 558 -33.63 -5.35 -0.45
C ASN A 558 -33.36 -4.04 -1.18
N ASP A 559 -34.43 -3.37 -1.61
CA ASP A 559 -34.38 -2.01 -2.15
C ASP A 559 -34.65 -0.99 -1.04
N TYR A 560 -34.00 0.19 -1.10
CA TYR A 560 -34.17 1.26 -0.12
C TYR A 560 -34.47 2.59 -0.77
N THR A 561 -35.40 3.36 -0.19
CA THR A 561 -35.67 4.74 -0.64
C THR A 561 -34.66 5.68 -0.02
N ILE A 562 -33.93 6.43 -0.85
CA ILE A 562 -32.96 7.44 -0.46
C ILE A 562 -33.24 8.70 -1.26
N ASP A 563 -33.67 9.76 -0.58
CA ASP A 563 -34.00 11.03 -1.22
C ASP A 563 -32.74 11.89 -1.36
N VAL A 564 -32.18 11.93 -2.56
CA VAL A 564 -31.01 12.73 -2.92
C VAL A 564 -31.30 13.58 -4.14
N LYS A 565 -30.98 14.87 -4.07
CA LYS A 565 -31.12 15.77 -5.22
C LYS A 565 -30.16 15.32 -6.33
N PRO A 566 -30.60 15.29 -7.59
CA PRO A 566 -29.75 14.85 -8.71
C PRO A 566 -28.40 15.57 -8.81
N ASP A 567 -28.36 16.88 -8.53
CA ASP A 567 -27.15 17.70 -8.59
C ASP A 567 -26.12 17.38 -7.49
N ASP A 568 -26.54 16.71 -6.41
CA ASP A 568 -25.64 16.30 -5.32
C ASP A 568 -25.02 14.92 -5.57
N ILE A 569 -25.51 14.14 -6.54
CA ILE A 569 -25.00 12.82 -6.87
C ILE A 569 -23.63 12.95 -7.54
N ILE A 570 -22.63 12.29 -6.96
CA ILE A 570 -21.24 12.23 -7.46
C ILE A 570 -21.04 10.95 -8.28
N PHE A 571 -21.56 9.83 -7.79
CA PHE A 571 -21.52 8.53 -8.45
C PHE A 571 -22.72 7.69 -8.03
N CYS A 572 -23.30 6.95 -8.96
CA CYS A 572 -24.29 5.94 -8.63
C CYS A 572 -24.24 4.74 -9.57
N ASN A 573 -24.68 3.61 -9.04
CA ASN A 573 -24.95 2.39 -9.78
C ASN A 573 -26.21 1.75 -9.19
N LEU A 574 -27.18 1.36 -10.01
CA LEU A 574 -28.48 0.83 -9.60
C LEU A 574 -29.23 1.76 -8.62
N TYR A 575 -29.23 3.05 -8.91
CA TYR A 575 -30.03 4.06 -8.22
C TYR A 575 -30.94 4.78 -9.21
N GLU A 576 -32.25 4.61 -9.07
CA GLU A 576 -33.27 5.18 -9.94
C GLU A 576 -34.54 5.55 -9.17
N ASN A 577 -35.17 6.66 -9.51
CA ASN A 577 -36.41 7.12 -8.89
C ASN A 577 -36.37 7.12 -7.36
N LEU A 578 -35.30 7.70 -6.78
CA LEU A 578 -35.05 7.75 -5.33
C LEU A 578 -34.91 6.35 -4.69
N THR A 579 -34.69 5.30 -5.47
CA THR A 579 -34.56 3.93 -4.98
C THR A 579 -33.17 3.40 -5.25
N LEU A 580 -32.43 3.07 -4.18
CA LEU A 580 -31.20 2.31 -4.23
C LEU A 580 -31.52 0.82 -4.24
N LYS A 581 -31.32 0.19 -5.37
CA LYS A 581 -31.62 -1.23 -5.59
C LYS A 581 -30.66 -2.14 -4.82
N ALA A 582 -31.04 -3.41 -4.68
CA ALA A 582 -30.15 -4.48 -4.25
C ALA A 582 -28.84 -4.45 -5.06
N ASN A 583 -27.68 -4.58 -4.40
CA ASN A 583 -26.31 -4.40 -4.93
C ASN A 583 -26.01 -2.98 -5.48
N GLY A 584 -26.87 -2.00 -5.20
CA GLY A 584 -26.69 -0.62 -5.64
C GLY A 584 -25.63 0.15 -4.83
N THR A 585 -25.16 1.23 -5.44
CA THR A 585 -24.19 2.16 -4.85
C THR A 585 -24.63 3.59 -5.09
N ILE A 586 -24.48 4.46 -4.10
CA ILE A 586 -24.62 5.90 -4.26
C ILE A 586 -23.59 6.66 -3.44
N VAL A 587 -23.00 7.67 -4.07
CA VAL A 587 -22.05 8.64 -3.46
C VAL A 587 -22.60 10.03 -3.75
N TYR A 588 -22.84 10.82 -2.73
CA TYR A 588 -23.45 12.14 -2.89
C TYR A 588 -22.97 13.16 -1.86
N LYS A 589 -23.10 14.45 -2.19
CA LYS A 589 -22.87 15.53 -1.24
C LYS A 589 -24.00 15.60 -0.23
N THR A 590 -23.66 15.86 1.03
CA THR A 590 -24.63 16.08 2.10
C THR A 590 -24.26 17.32 2.91
N GLU A 591 -25.20 17.84 3.67
CA GLU A 591 -24.93 18.93 4.61
C GLU A 591 -24.04 18.40 5.74
N ARG A 592 -23.20 19.26 6.31
CA ARG A 592 -22.45 18.94 7.51
C ARG A 592 -23.41 18.81 8.68
N GLY A 593 -23.33 17.72 9.41
CA GLY A 593 -24.11 17.50 10.63
C GLY A 593 -23.65 18.35 11.81
#